data_be8b050ef4e17e2d207846f31e56064b
#
_entry.id   be8b050ef4e17e2d207846f31e56064b
#
_cell.length_a   1.000
_cell.length_b   1.000
_cell.length_c   1.000
_cell.angle_alpha   90.00
_cell.angle_beta   90.00
_cell.angle_gamma   90.00
#
_symmetry.space_group_name_H-M   'P 1'
#
loop_
_entity.id
_entity.type
_entity.pdbx_description
1 polymer ?
#
loop_
_entity_poly.entity_id
_entity_poly.type
_entity_poly.pdbx_seq_one_letter_code
_entity_poly.pdbx_strand_id
1 'polypeptide(L)'
;MLLLLVALFFRPVGFEYRSKLSGHRWRTNWDALICFGSVVPSLLFGVAFGNLFLGLPFYLDDTMRSFYTGSFFELLHPFALLCGLISLCLLILQGATFLTHRTSGDIQRRAKASSRLFGIMLLVCFSLAGIWVSKMNGLIITHAGDLNGTLNPLMKTVGQQPGAWLSNFKHHPVAWLLPIGVYVMVL
;
A
#
# COMPACT_ATOMS: atom_id res chain seq x y z
N MET A 1 -6.99 -10.69 6.10
CA MET A 1 -8.14 -10.92 5.20
C MET A 1 -9.48 -10.66 5.88
N LEU A 2 -9.82 -11.30 7.01
CA LEU A 2 -11.09 -11.13 7.70
C LEU A 2 -11.42 -9.68 8.05
N LEU A 3 -10.48 -8.95 8.63
CA LEU A 3 -10.63 -7.54 8.99
C LEU A 3 -10.92 -6.65 7.77
N LEU A 4 -10.30 -6.93 6.63
CA LEU A 4 -10.55 -6.22 5.38
C LEU A 4 -11.98 -6.47 4.88
N LEU A 5 -12.47 -7.71 4.92
CA LEU A 5 -13.83 -8.04 4.51
C LEU A 5 -14.87 -7.37 5.42
N VAL A 6 -14.65 -7.40 6.73
CA VAL A 6 -15.55 -6.73 7.71
C VAL A 6 -15.57 -5.21 7.45
N ALA A 7 -14.41 -4.58 7.21
CA ALA A 7 -14.35 -3.15 6.91
C ALA A 7 -15.10 -2.81 5.60
N LEU A 8 -14.91 -3.60 4.55
CA LEU A 8 -15.62 -3.39 3.28
C LEU A 8 -17.14 -3.58 3.41
N PHE A 9 -17.60 -4.47 4.30
CA PHE A 9 -19.03 -4.71 4.53
C PHE A 9 -19.75 -3.47 5.07
N PHE A 10 -19.07 -2.61 5.85
CA PHE A 10 -19.69 -1.38 6.34
C PHE A 10 -20.05 -0.37 5.25
N ARG A 11 -19.45 -0.44 4.07
CA ARG A 11 -19.75 0.50 2.97
C ARG A 11 -21.16 0.29 2.40
N PRO A 12 -21.54 -0.89 1.86
CA PRO A 12 -22.87 -1.08 1.29
C PRO A 12 -23.95 -0.95 2.36
N VAL A 13 -23.73 -1.49 3.55
CA VAL A 13 -24.67 -1.37 4.67
C VAL A 13 -24.86 0.10 5.06
N GLY A 14 -23.78 0.86 5.15
CA GLY A 14 -23.81 2.28 5.49
C GLY A 14 -24.61 3.11 4.48
N PHE A 15 -24.45 2.89 3.19
CA PHE A 15 -25.22 3.59 2.16
C PHE A 15 -26.71 3.34 2.27
N GLU A 16 -27.13 2.13 2.58
CA GLU A 16 -28.54 1.78 2.70
C GLU A 16 -29.15 2.30 4.01
N TYR A 17 -28.46 2.11 5.13
CA TYR A 17 -29.02 2.43 6.45
C TYR A 17 -28.91 3.91 6.84
N ARG A 18 -27.98 4.66 6.25
CA ARG A 18 -27.78 6.09 6.51
C ARG A 18 -29.06 6.93 6.28
N SER A 19 -29.86 6.59 5.29
CA SER A 19 -31.07 7.32 4.88
C SER A 19 -32.34 6.89 5.62
N LYS A 20 -32.33 5.74 6.33
CA LYS A 20 -33.54 5.19 6.96
C LYS A 20 -34.08 6.01 8.14
N LEU A 21 -33.20 6.71 8.86
CA LEU A 21 -33.59 7.57 9.98
C LEU A 21 -33.11 9.01 9.76
N SER A 22 -33.96 9.98 10.14
CA SER A 22 -33.67 11.42 9.98
C SER A 22 -32.80 12.00 11.08
N GLY A 23 -32.45 11.24 12.12
CA GLY A 23 -31.66 11.68 13.28
C GLY A 23 -30.23 12.07 12.89
N HIS A 24 -29.78 13.27 13.34
CA HIS A 24 -28.41 13.75 13.05
C HIS A 24 -27.33 12.79 13.56
N ARG A 25 -27.47 12.28 14.80
CA ARG A 25 -26.53 11.31 15.39
C ARG A 25 -26.44 10.00 14.58
N TRP A 26 -27.58 9.54 14.08
CA TRP A 26 -27.65 8.34 13.26
C TRP A 26 -26.83 8.48 11.97
N ARG A 27 -27.04 9.60 11.26
CA ARG A 27 -26.31 9.89 10.02
C ARG A 27 -24.81 10.03 10.25
N THR A 28 -24.42 10.74 11.32
CA THR A 28 -22.99 10.94 11.67
C THR A 28 -22.29 9.60 11.97
N ASN A 29 -22.95 8.68 12.69
CA ASN A 29 -22.40 7.36 12.99
C ASN A 29 -22.19 6.54 11.71
N TRP A 30 -23.18 6.54 10.81
CA TRP A 30 -23.03 5.84 9.53
C TRP A 30 -22.00 6.48 8.62
N ASP A 31 -21.88 7.79 8.61
CA ASP A 31 -20.82 8.49 7.88
C ASP A 31 -19.42 8.10 8.41
N ALA A 32 -19.26 7.96 9.71
CA ALA A 32 -18.02 7.48 10.32
C ALA A 32 -17.73 6.00 9.95
N LEU A 33 -18.74 5.13 9.95
CA LEU A 33 -18.59 3.73 9.54
C LEU A 33 -18.25 3.58 8.06
N ILE A 34 -18.84 4.38 7.17
CA ILE A 34 -18.49 4.42 5.74
C ILE A 34 -17.05 4.90 5.57
N CYS A 35 -16.64 5.92 6.33
CA CYS A 35 -15.26 6.42 6.32
C CYS A 35 -14.28 5.33 6.79
N PHE A 36 -14.57 4.67 7.91
CA PHE A 36 -13.79 3.53 8.41
C PHE A 36 -13.68 2.41 7.38
N GLY A 37 -14.81 2.01 6.77
CA GLY A 37 -14.86 1.00 5.71
C GLY A 37 -14.12 1.38 4.42
N SER A 38 -13.67 2.63 4.29
CA SER A 38 -12.85 3.11 3.17
C SER A 38 -11.37 3.24 3.54
N VAL A 39 -11.09 3.79 4.72
CA VAL A 39 -9.72 4.05 5.22
C VAL A 39 -8.99 2.74 5.54
N VAL A 40 -9.66 1.81 6.23
CA VAL A 40 -9.03 0.55 6.66
C VAL A 40 -8.57 -0.31 5.49
N PRO A 41 -9.37 -0.60 4.46
CA PRO A 41 -8.90 -1.33 3.30
C PRO A 41 -7.75 -0.64 2.57
N SER A 42 -7.81 0.69 2.43
CA SER A 42 -6.75 1.48 1.78
C SER A 42 -5.41 1.34 2.48
N LEU A 43 -5.42 1.40 3.83
CA LEU A 43 -4.24 1.19 4.66
C LEU A 43 -3.73 -0.25 4.56
N LEU A 44 -4.62 -1.24 4.67
CA LEU A 44 -4.25 -2.67 4.66
C LEU A 44 -3.62 -3.10 3.33
N PHE A 45 -4.08 -2.58 2.20
CA PHE A 45 -3.43 -2.82 0.92
C PHE A 45 -1.99 -2.32 0.90
N GLY A 46 -1.74 -1.08 1.36
CA GLY A 46 -0.39 -0.55 1.44
C GLY A 46 0.50 -1.30 2.42
N VAL A 47 -0.04 -1.70 3.58
CA VAL A 47 0.67 -2.55 4.56
C VAL A 47 1.05 -3.90 3.94
N ALA A 48 0.15 -4.52 3.18
CA ALA A 48 0.43 -5.78 2.50
C ALA A 48 1.59 -5.65 1.50
N PHE A 49 1.60 -4.58 0.67
CA PHE A 49 2.72 -4.31 -0.23
C PHE A 49 4.02 -4.00 0.52
N GLY A 50 3.96 -3.24 1.63
CA GLY A 50 5.12 -2.97 2.47
C GLY A 50 5.75 -4.25 3.03
N ASN A 51 4.93 -5.21 3.45
CA ASN A 51 5.40 -6.51 3.94
C ASN A 51 6.02 -7.38 2.84
N LEU A 52 5.58 -7.24 1.58
CA LEU A 52 6.25 -7.92 0.45
C LEU A 52 7.70 -7.44 0.28
N PHE A 53 7.97 -6.15 0.49
CA PHE A 53 9.35 -5.62 0.45
C PHE A 53 10.19 -6.10 1.63
N LEU A 54 9.58 -6.26 2.81
CA LEU A 54 10.28 -6.77 4.01
C LEU A 54 10.60 -8.27 3.89
N GLY A 55 9.82 -9.01 3.12
CA GLY A 55 9.85 -10.47 3.08
C GLY A 55 9.01 -11.08 4.20
N LEU A 56 8.12 -11.98 3.85
CA LEU A 56 7.28 -12.68 4.82
C LEU A 56 7.97 -13.98 5.26
N PRO A 57 8.07 -14.26 6.58
CA PRO A 57 8.59 -15.52 7.06
C PRO A 57 7.58 -16.64 6.80
N PHE A 58 7.85 -17.46 5.81
CA PHE A 58 7.07 -18.67 5.52
C PHE A 58 8.02 -19.82 5.16
N TYR A 59 7.58 -21.04 5.41
CA TYR A 59 8.25 -22.24 4.91
C TYR A 59 7.28 -23.09 4.10
N LEU A 60 7.84 -23.87 3.19
CA LEU A 60 7.09 -24.83 2.40
C LEU A 60 7.29 -26.21 3.02
N ASP A 61 6.20 -26.93 3.23
CA ASP A 61 6.19 -28.32 3.66
C ASP A 61 6.54 -29.24 2.48
N ASP A 62 6.82 -30.52 2.76
CA ASP A 62 7.11 -31.56 1.74
C ASP A 62 5.99 -31.68 0.69
N THR A 63 4.79 -31.27 1.04
CA THR A 63 3.61 -31.20 0.15
C THR A 63 3.45 -29.86 -0.57
N MET A 64 4.47 -28.98 -0.55
CA MET A 64 4.46 -27.64 -1.15
C MET A 64 3.39 -26.69 -0.57
N ARG A 65 2.90 -26.95 0.64
CA ARG A 65 2.00 -26.03 1.36
C ARG A 65 2.81 -24.94 2.04
N SER A 66 2.36 -23.70 1.89
CA SER A 66 2.98 -22.56 2.56
C SER A 66 2.43 -22.38 3.97
N PHE A 67 3.30 -22.36 4.96
CA PHE A 67 2.96 -22.06 6.35
C PHE A 67 3.63 -20.77 6.78
N TYR A 68 2.82 -19.82 7.28
CA TYR A 68 3.31 -18.58 7.85
C TYR A 68 3.77 -18.79 9.27
N THR A 69 5.01 -18.40 9.60
CA THR A 69 5.63 -18.59 10.91
C THR A 69 5.67 -17.33 11.75
N GLY A 70 5.34 -16.16 11.16
CA GLY A 70 5.38 -14.88 11.84
C GLY A 70 4.15 -14.58 12.70
N SER A 71 4.27 -13.57 13.58
CA SER A 71 3.16 -13.04 14.37
C SER A 71 2.38 -11.98 13.59
N PHE A 72 1.10 -11.78 13.95
CA PHE A 72 0.27 -10.69 13.38
C PHE A 72 0.89 -9.30 13.58
N PHE A 73 1.54 -9.07 14.73
CA PHE A 73 2.17 -7.78 15.03
C PHE A 73 3.43 -7.51 14.20
N GLU A 74 4.13 -8.53 13.73
CA GLU A 74 5.27 -8.37 12.82
C GLU A 74 4.86 -7.78 11.47
N LEU A 75 3.61 -8.01 11.04
CA LEU A 75 3.05 -7.41 9.83
C LEU A 75 2.83 -5.89 9.96
N LEU A 76 2.78 -5.36 11.19
CA LEU A 76 2.63 -3.92 11.47
C LEU A 76 3.99 -3.22 11.63
N HIS A 77 5.01 -3.68 10.92
CA HIS A 77 6.30 -3.03 10.89
C HIS A 77 6.18 -1.54 10.47
N PRO A 78 6.96 -0.61 11.06
CA PRO A 78 6.85 0.83 10.77
C PRO A 78 6.96 1.18 9.27
N PHE A 79 7.81 0.46 8.53
CA PHE A 79 7.91 0.61 7.08
C PHE A 79 6.61 0.19 6.36
N ALA A 80 6.00 -0.93 6.77
CA ALA A 80 4.73 -1.38 6.21
C ALA A 80 3.60 -0.38 6.49
N LEU A 81 3.57 0.22 7.69
CA LEU A 81 2.62 1.29 8.04
C LEU A 81 2.84 2.55 7.19
N LEU A 82 4.09 2.91 6.91
CA LEU A 82 4.41 4.02 6.00
C LEU A 82 3.86 3.74 4.59
N CYS A 83 4.03 2.51 4.07
CA CYS A 83 3.45 2.09 2.80
C CYS A 83 1.91 2.15 2.84
N GLY A 84 1.30 1.79 3.97
CA GLY A 84 -0.14 1.96 4.21
C GLY A 84 -0.60 3.40 4.08
N LEU A 85 0.14 4.32 4.69
CA LEU A 85 -0.14 5.76 4.62
C LEU A 85 0.00 6.30 3.19
N ILE A 86 1.01 5.86 2.44
CA ILE A 86 1.18 6.21 1.02
C ILE A 86 -0.03 5.75 0.20
N SER A 87 -0.47 4.50 0.38
CA SER A 87 -1.64 3.96 -0.30
C SER A 87 -2.91 4.75 0.01
N LEU A 88 -3.13 5.11 1.29
CA LEU A 88 -4.26 5.93 1.70
C LEU A 88 -4.22 7.32 1.05
N CYS A 89 -3.07 8.01 1.08
CA CYS A 89 -2.91 9.33 0.47
C CYS A 89 -3.16 9.28 -1.04
N LEU A 90 -2.68 8.24 -1.73
CA LEU A 90 -2.87 8.05 -3.15
C LEU A 90 -4.35 7.88 -3.51
N LEU A 91 -5.10 7.08 -2.76
CA LEU A 91 -6.52 6.87 -3.01
C LEU A 91 -7.36 8.12 -2.69
N ILE A 92 -7.00 8.87 -1.65
CA ILE A 92 -7.65 10.16 -1.35
C ILE A 92 -7.35 11.18 -2.45
N LEU A 93 -6.10 11.26 -2.92
CA LEU A 93 -5.69 12.13 -4.02
C LEU A 93 -6.46 11.83 -5.30
N GLN A 94 -6.57 10.54 -5.65
CA GLN A 94 -7.34 10.06 -6.81
C GLN A 94 -8.82 10.47 -6.71
N GLY A 95 -9.43 10.29 -5.55
CA GLY A 95 -10.82 10.69 -5.31
C GLY A 95 -11.02 12.21 -5.36
N ALA A 96 -10.09 12.97 -4.78
CA ALA A 96 -10.14 14.43 -4.76
C ALA A 96 -9.98 15.03 -6.17
N THR A 97 -9.04 14.49 -6.96
CA THR A 97 -8.88 14.90 -8.37
C THR A 97 -10.11 14.58 -9.21
N PHE A 98 -10.69 13.41 -9.05
CA PHE A 98 -11.93 13.05 -9.73
C PHE A 98 -13.07 14.03 -9.38
N LEU A 99 -13.27 14.35 -8.10
CA LEU A 99 -14.28 15.33 -7.66
C LEU A 99 -14.00 16.71 -8.21
N THR A 100 -12.75 17.13 -8.30
CA THR A 100 -12.39 18.44 -8.89
C THR A 100 -12.83 18.57 -10.35
N HIS A 101 -12.80 17.49 -11.11
CA HIS A 101 -13.21 17.49 -12.52
C HIS A 101 -14.73 17.33 -12.73
N ARG A 102 -15.43 16.72 -11.77
CA ARG A 102 -16.85 16.36 -11.91
C ARG A 102 -17.80 17.27 -11.14
N THR A 103 -17.31 18.14 -10.28
CA THR A 103 -18.15 19.01 -9.45
C THR A 103 -17.79 20.49 -9.66
N SER A 104 -18.71 21.37 -9.29
CA SER A 104 -18.55 22.83 -9.31
C SER A 104 -18.89 23.45 -7.96
N GLY A 105 -18.50 24.70 -7.74
CA GLY A 105 -18.81 25.46 -6.54
C GLY A 105 -17.97 25.04 -5.32
N ASP A 106 -18.59 25.00 -4.14
CA ASP A 106 -17.92 24.77 -2.86
C ASP A 106 -17.29 23.37 -2.74
N ILE A 107 -17.92 22.34 -3.35
CA ILE A 107 -17.39 20.98 -3.36
C ILE A 107 -16.07 20.94 -4.12
N GLN A 108 -16.02 21.57 -5.30
CA GLN A 108 -14.79 21.65 -6.10
C GLN A 108 -13.66 22.37 -5.34
N ARG A 109 -13.98 23.49 -4.66
CA ARG A 109 -12.99 24.23 -3.88
C ARG A 109 -12.38 23.40 -2.75
N ARG A 110 -13.23 22.66 -2.02
CA ARG A 110 -12.79 21.75 -0.96
C ARG A 110 -11.99 20.56 -1.52
N ALA A 111 -12.42 20.00 -2.65
CA ALA A 111 -11.70 18.92 -3.33
C ALA A 111 -10.30 19.36 -3.78
N LYS A 112 -10.15 20.56 -4.35
CA LYS A 112 -8.84 21.14 -4.72
C LYS A 112 -7.92 21.31 -3.51
N ALA A 113 -8.44 21.78 -2.37
CA ALA A 113 -7.66 21.94 -1.16
C ALA A 113 -7.17 20.57 -0.62
N SER A 114 -8.06 19.57 -0.61
CA SER A 114 -7.72 18.20 -0.22
C SER A 114 -6.69 17.57 -1.17
N SER A 115 -6.85 17.74 -2.49
CA SER A 115 -5.89 17.22 -3.48
C SER A 115 -4.49 17.78 -3.24
N ARG A 116 -4.34 19.08 -3.01
CA ARG A 116 -3.03 19.69 -2.71
C ARG A 116 -2.41 19.14 -1.43
N LEU A 117 -3.21 19.06 -0.35
CA LEU A 117 -2.73 18.57 0.95
C LEU A 117 -2.24 17.13 0.85
N PHE A 118 -3.07 16.24 0.32
CA PHE A 118 -2.74 14.82 0.20
C PHE A 118 -1.69 14.55 -0.88
N GLY A 119 -1.60 15.38 -1.93
CA GLY A 119 -0.51 15.34 -2.90
C GLY A 119 0.84 15.62 -2.25
N ILE A 120 0.96 16.71 -1.48
CA ILE A 120 2.20 17.04 -0.74
C ILE A 120 2.53 15.92 0.26
N MET A 121 1.55 15.45 1.04
CA MET A 121 1.74 14.37 2.00
C MET A 121 2.22 13.08 1.32
N LEU A 122 1.66 12.73 0.16
CA LEU A 122 2.08 11.59 -0.65
C LEU A 122 3.55 11.72 -1.05
N LEU A 123 3.97 12.87 -1.58
CA LEU A 123 5.36 13.08 -2.01
C LEU A 123 6.34 12.99 -0.84
N VAL A 124 6.00 13.55 0.32
CA VAL A 124 6.82 13.46 1.53
C VAL A 124 6.95 12.00 1.99
N CYS A 125 5.83 11.29 2.13
CA CYS A 125 5.85 9.88 2.55
C CYS A 125 6.58 8.99 1.53
N PHE A 126 6.39 9.22 0.23
CA PHE A 126 7.09 8.51 -0.84
C PHE A 126 8.61 8.72 -0.79
N SER A 127 9.05 9.97 -0.55
CA SER A 127 10.47 10.29 -0.38
C SER A 127 11.06 9.59 0.83
N LEU A 128 10.36 9.61 1.97
CA LEU A 128 10.78 8.92 3.19
C LEU A 128 10.88 7.40 2.97
N ALA A 129 9.90 6.81 2.29
CA ALA A 129 9.94 5.38 1.94
C ALA A 129 11.12 5.05 1.02
N GLY A 130 11.42 5.90 0.03
CA GLY A 130 12.57 5.73 -0.86
C GLY A 130 13.91 5.75 -0.12
N ILE A 131 14.08 6.70 0.82
CA ILE A 131 15.25 6.77 1.70
C ILE A 131 15.35 5.51 2.58
N TRP A 132 14.22 5.04 3.09
CA TRP A 132 14.20 3.84 3.93
C TRP A 132 14.59 2.60 3.13
N VAL A 133 14.01 2.39 1.93
CA VAL A 133 14.35 1.29 1.02
C VAL A 133 15.83 1.27 0.67
N SER A 134 16.47 2.44 0.50
CA SER A 134 17.90 2.52 0.20
C SER A 134 18.80 1.95 1.31
N LYS A 135 18.31 1.96 2.55
CA LYS A 135 19.03 1.45 3.74
C LYS A 135 18.64 0.01 4.13
N MET A 136 17.54 -0.50 3.56
CA MET A 136 17.06 -1.86 3.86
C MET A 136 17.93 -2.93 3.20
N ASN A 137 17.99 -4.09 3.89
CA ASN A 137 18.56 -5.29 3.31
C ASN A 137 17.59 -5.85 2.25
N GLY A 138 18.05 -5.92 1.01
CA GLY A 138 17.31 -6.53 -0.07
C GLY A 138 17.72 -7.99 -0.29
N LEU A 139 16.83 -8.75 -0.91
CA LEU A 139 17.05 -10.15 -1.25
C LEU A 139 17.77 -10.25 -2.59
N ILE A 140 18.89 -10.98 -2.63
CA ILE A 140 19.64 -11.30 -3.87
C ILE A 140 19.71 -12.80 -4.03
N ILE A 141 19.48 -13.27 -5.26
CA ILE A 141 19.68 -14.67 -5.61
C ILE A 141 21.18 -14.90 -5.69
N THR A 142 21.74 -15.67 -4.74
CA THR A 142 23.16 -16.05 -4.70
C THR A 142 23.46 -17.27 -5.55
N HIS A 143 22.51 -18.20 -5.67
CA HIS A 143 22.58 -19.34 -6.58
C HIS A 143 21.25 -19.48 -7.33
N ALA A 144 21.30 -19.41 -8.65
CA ALA A 144 20.09 -19.49 -9.49
C ALA A 144 19.59 -20.92 -9.73
N GLY A 145 20.33 -21.95 -9.27
CA GLY A 145 20.10 -23.34 -9.69
C GLY A 145 20.49 -23.58 -11.16
N ASP A 146 20.50 -24.82 -11.59
CA ASP A 146 20.78 -25.19 -12.97
C ASP A 146 19.66 -24.71 -13.88
N LEU A 147 19.97 -23.81 -14.82
CA LEU A 147 19.01 -23.26 -15.79
C LEU A 147 18.50 -24.35 -16.77
N ASN A 148 19.25 -25.45 -16.94
CA ASN A 148 18.93 -26.57 -17.82
C ASN A 148 18.37 -27.81 -17.09
N GLY A 149 18.26 -27.77 -15.75
CA GLY A 149 17.69 -28.83 -14.93
C GLY A 149 16.19 -28.69 -14.69
N THR A 150 15.59 -29.68 -14.05
CA THR A 150 14.22 -29.58 -13.54
C THR A 150 14.12 -28.35 -12.62
N LEU A 151 13.27 -27.39 -12.98
CA LEU A 151 13.03 -26.16 -12.23
C LEU A 151 12.47 -26.49 -10.83
N ASN A 152 13.36 -26.70 -9.87
CA ASN A 152 12.97 -26.83 -8.47
C ASN A 152 13.18 -25.47 -7.77
N PRO A 153 12.11 -24.78 -7.36
CA PRO A 153 12.21 -23.49 -6.69
C PRO A 153 12.98 -23.54 -5.36
N LEU A 154 13.11 -24.71 -4.75
CA LEU A 154 13.87 -24.94 -3.50
C LEU A 154 15.40 -24.94 -3.71
N MET A 155 15.88 -25.08 -4.94
CA MET A 155 17.31 -25.03 -5.27
C MET A 155 17.90 -23.63 -5.33
N LYS A 156 17.05 -22.59 -5.27
CA LYS A 156 17.50 -21.19 -5.24
C LYS A 156 17.93 -20.80 -3.83
N THR A 157 19.19 -20.41 -3.68
CA THR A 157 19.66 -19.80 -2.44
C THR A 157 19.58 -18.29 -2.54
N VAL A 158 18.99 -17.67 -1.51
CA VAL A 158 18.79 -16.24 -1.45
C VAL A 158 19.63 -15.67 -0.30
N GLY A 159 20.46 -14.68 -0.60
CA GLY A 159 21.22 -13.93 0.40
C GLY A 159 20.60 -12.56 0.65
N GLN A 160 20.92 -11.97 1.80
CA GLN A 160 20.54 -10.59 2.12
C GLN A 160 21.74 -9.67 1.89
N GLN A 161 21.53 -8.56 1.19
CA GLN A 161 22.55 -7.53 0.97
C GLN A 161 21.98 -6.13 1.22
N PRO A 162 22.69 -5.25 1.95
CA PRO A 162 22.21 -3.89 2.18
C PRO A 162 22.13 -3.11 0.86
N GLY A 163 21.00 -2.42 0.64
CA GLY A 163 20.76 -1.61 -0.56
C GLY A 163 20.52 -2.38 -1.85
N ALA A 164 20.30 -3.71 -1.79
CA ALA A 164 20.11 -4.55 -2.97
C ALA A 164 18.89 -4.14 -3.82
N TRP A 165 17.83 -3.62 -3.20
CA TRP A 165 16.65 -3.12 -3.91
C TRP A 165 16.96 -2.02 -4.94
N LEU A 166 18.00 -1.22 -4.69
CA LEU A 166 18.41 -0.14 -5.59
C LEU A 166 19.57 -0.53 -6.52
N SER A 167 20.06 -1.76 -6.46
CA SER A 167 21.17 -2.21 -7.33
C SER A 167 20.80 -2.11 -8.81
N ASN A 168 19.57 -2.42 -9.20
CA ASN A 168 19.09 -2.33 -10.57
C ASN A 168 19.09 -0.89 -11.11
N PHE A 169 18.87 0.12 -10.26
CA PHE A 169 18.92 1.53 -10.66
C PHE A 169 20.33 1.98 -11.00
N LYS A 170 21.36 1.31 -10.45
CA LYS A 170 22.77 1.57 -10.81
C LYS A 170 23.11 0.96 -12.16
N HIS A 171 22.57 -0.22 -12.49
CA HIS A 171 22.83 -0.90 -13.76
C HIS A 171 21.96 -0.35 -14.91
N HIS A 172 20.75 0.12 -14.60
CA HIS A 172 19.80 0.64 -15.58
C HIS A 172 19.33 2.04 -15.17
N PRO A 173 20.07 3.12 -15.54
CA PRO A 173 19.72 4.48 -15.14
C PRO A 173 18.35 4.95 -15.64
N VAL A 174 17.82 4.35 -16.70
CA VAL A 174 16.45 4.62 -17.21
C VAL A 174 15.39 4.33 -16.16
N ALA A 175 15.64 3.41 -15.21
CA ALA A 175 14.69 3.10 -14.14
C ALA A 175 14.39 4.30 -13.22
N TRP A 176 15.28 5.31 -13.14
CA TRP A 176 15.04 6.55 -12.39
C TRP A 176 13.87 7.38 -12.93
N LEU A 177 13.47 7.16 -14.18
CA LEU A 177 12.27 7.79 -14.74
C LEU A 177 10.99 7.41 -13.97
N LEU A 178 10.92 6.23 -13.37
CA LEU A 178 9.75 5.78 -12.60
C LEU A 178 9.49 6.66 -11.36
N PRO A 179 10.44 6.81 -10.41
CA PRO A 179 10.22 7.68 -9.26
C PRO A 179 10.06 9.15 -9.66
N ILE A 180 10.81 9.64 -10.65
CA ILE A 180 10.67 11.02 -11.18
C ILE A 180 9.26 11.21 -11.75
N GLY A 181 8.73 10.23 -12.49
CA GLY A 181 7.37 10.26 -13.03
C GLY A 181 6.30 10.43 -11.96
N VAL A 182 6.46 9.82 -10.78
CA VAL A 182 5.54 10.01 -9.65
C VAL A 182 5.52 11.48 -9.20
N TYR A 183 6.68 12.12 -9.07
CA TYR A 183 6.74 13.55 -8.70
C TYR A 183 6.06 14.44 -9.73
N VAL A 184 6.30 14.18 -11.03
CA VAL A 184 5.70 14.97 -12.13
C VAL A 184 4.18 14.78 -12.21
N MET A 185 3.67 13.57 -11.95
CA MET A 185 2.24 13.30 -12.01
C MET A 185 1.44 13.85 -10.82
N VAL A 186 2.08 14.03 -9.67
CA VAL A 186 1.40 14.51 -8.44
C VAL A 186 1.43 16.04 -8.34
N LEU A 187 2.42 16.71 -8.93
CA LEU A 187 2.55 18.18 -8.99
C LEU A 187 1.63 18.79 -10.05
#